data_65b1cdbe1c3d07dc21595cf56e446c69
#
_entry.id   65b1cdbe1c3d07dc21595cf56e446c69
#
_cell.length_a   1.000
_cell.length_b   1.000
_cell.length_c   1.000
_cell.angle_alpha   90.00
_cell.angle_beta   90.00
_cell.angle_gamma   90.00
#
_symmetry.space_group_name_H-M   'P 1'
#
loop_
_entity.id
_entity.type
_entity.pdbx_description
1 polymer ?
#
loop_
_entity_poly.entity_id
_entity_poly.type
_entity_poly.pdbx_seq_one_letter_code
_entity_poly.pdbx_strand_id
1 'polypeptide(L)'
;MIAGQKLVGRDGKEVALFPMPYLYMTQDEGGDFSHAGTYNIDFVGYNGSSVITNAPLYAPCKLRIRGIATDGSNGLILDSVDKVHLPNGTLDYITIGVGHSNNPPSMTIGHEFEQGELFYTTGTAGYVTGDHVHVCVGQGAGGILIQRPSGNWDLSNRIHMWDGLFVNDTVIIQGYGHDWRTWNQPPAPPTRVAKSKFPFVIAKHHWWRTKNLYS
;
A
#
# COMPACT_ATOMS: atom_id res chain seq x y z
N MET A 1 -5.67 8.36 -4.52
CA MET A 1 -6.64 7.56 -5.30
C MET A 1 -8.03 8.18 -5.28
N ILE A 2 -8.93 7.74 -6.14
CA ILE A 2 -10.33 8.19 -6.22
C ILE A 2 -11.29 7.04 -5.88
N ALA A 3 -12.57 7.37 -5.66
CA ALA A 3 -13.61 6.39 -5.37
C ALA A 3 -13.66 5.27 -6.43
N GLY A 4 -13.74 4.03 -5.98
CA GLY A 4 -13.81 2.84 -6.82
C GLY A 4 -12.55 2.50 -7.63
N GLN A 5 -11.46 3.23 -7.43
CA GLN A 5 -10.19 2.93 -8.11
C GLN A 5 -9.63 1.59 -7.63
N LYS A 6 -9.30 0.73 -8.60
CA LYS A 6 -8.61 -0.53 -8.36
C LYS A 6 -7.34 -0.59 -9.20
N LEU A 7 -6.26 -1.08 -8.62
CA LEU A 7 -5.00 -1.31 -9.32
C LEU A 7 -4.41 -2.65 -8.90
N VAL A 8 -4.24 -3.53 -9.88
CA VAL A 8 -3.80 -4.91 -9.67
C VAL A 8 -2.60 -5.21 -10.55
N GLY A 9 -1.57 -5.81 -9.98
CA GLY A 9 -0.41 -6.32 -10.70
C GLY A 9 -0.77 -7.50 -11.62
N ARG A 10 0.12 -7.85 -12.55
CA ARG A 10 -0.07 -9.00 -13.46
C ARG A 10 -0.17 -10.34 -12.75
N ASP A 11 0.31 -10.42 -11.53
CA ASP A 11 0.22 -11.57 -10.63
C ASP A 11 -1.13 -11.67 -9.90
N GLY A 12 -2.05 -10.74 -10.17
CA GLY A 12 -3.36 -10.68 -9.53
C GLY A 12 -3.35 -10.07 -8.13
N LYS A 13 -2.21 -9.54 -7.65
CA LYS A 13 -2.11 -8.89 -6.35
C LYS A 13 -2.39 -7.40 -6.46
N GLU A 14 -3.09 -6.85 -5.46
CA GLU A 14 -3.36 -5.42 -5.40
C GLU A 14 -2.08 -4.61 -5.18
N VAL A 15 -2.12 -3.36 -5.59
CA VAL A 15 -1.09 -2.35 -5.38
C VAL A 15 -1.58 -1.41 -4.29
N ALA A 16 -0.82 -1.22 -3.22
CA ALA A 16 -1.21 -0.33 -2.13
C ALA A 16 -1.13 1.14 -2.58
N LEU A 17 -2.27 1.81 -2.66
CA LEU A 17 -2.39 3.18 -3.18
C LEU A 17 -2.57 4.20 -2.05
N PHE A 18 -2.04 5.40 -2.24
CA PHE A 18 -2.31 6.52 -1.33
C PHE A 18 -3.82 6.82 -1.30
N PRO A 19 -4.45 6.97 -0.12
CA PRO A 19 -5.90 6.87 0.04
C PRO A 19 -6.71 8.08 -0.45
N MET A 20 -6.07 9.18 -0.87
CA MET A 20 -6.74 10.43 -1.24
C MET A 20 -6.39 10.86 -2.68
N PRO A 21 -7.27 11.63 -3.38
CA PRO A 21 -6.97 12.15 -4.71
C PRO A 21 -5.91 13.26 -4.71
N TYR A 22 -5.71 13.93 -3.57
CA TYR A 22 -4.69 14.95 -3.37
C TYR A 22 -3.85 14.61 -2.14
N LEU A 23 -2.54 14.74 -2.25
CA LEU A 23 -1.61 14.58 -1.14
C LEU A 23 -1.22 15.97 -0.66
N TYR A 24 -1.76 16.39 0.49
CA TYR A 24 -1.47 17.64 1.12
C TYR A 24 -1.12 17.41 2.59
N MET A 25 0.18 17.30 2.86
CA MET A 25 0.71 17.09 4.21
C MET A 25 0.72 18.41 4.97
N THR A 26 0.24 18.39 6.21
CA THR A 26 0.31 19.53 7.13
C THR A 26 1.31 19.34 8.26
N GLN A 27 1.58 18.09 8.62
CA GLN A 27 2.65 17.71 9.54
C GLN A 27 3.36 16.46 9.02
N ASP A 28 4.68 16.54 8.96
CA ASP A 28 5.58 15.47 8.49
C ASP A 28 5.95 14.52 9.64
N GLU A 29 6.61 13.40 9.27
CA GLU A 29 7.29 12.52 10.20
C GLU A 29 8.26 13.29 11.09
N GLY A 30 8.31 12.96 12.37
CA GLY A 30 9.20 13.63 13.32
C GLY A 30 8.82 15.08 13.65
N GLY A 31 7.70 15.59 13.15
CA GLY A 31 7.25 16.95 13.41
C GLY A 31 7.06 17.25 14.91
N ASP A 32 7.44 18.45 15.34
CA ASP A 32 7.58 18.81 16.77
C ASP A 32 6.26 18.79 17.55
N PHE A 33 5.13 18.98 16.89
CA PHE A 33 3.85 19.11 17.59
C PHE A 33 3.37 17.77 18.20
N SER A 34 3.26 16.70 17.39
CA SER A 34 2.75 15.40 17.84
C SER A 34 3.45 14.20 17.19
N HIS A 35 4.39 14.43 16.26
CA HIS A 35 5.05 13.36 15.49
C HIS A 35 6.51 13.13 15.90
N ALA A 36 7.03 13.83 16.92
CA ALA A 36 8.42 13.66 17.34
C ALA A 36 8.73 12.17 17.59
N GLY A 37 9.73 11.65 16.87
CA GLY A 37 10.18 10.27 16.97
C GLY A 37 9.24 9.23 16.36
N THR A 38 8.25 9.64 15.58
CA THR A 38 7.30 8.75 14.88
C THR A 38 7.41 8.90 13.37
N TYR A 39 6.78 7.97 12.62
CA TYR A 39 6.59 8.03 11.17
C TYR A 39 5.15 8.40 10.78
N ASN A 40 4.45 9.02 11.72
CA ASN A 40 3.10 9.51 11.48
C ASN A 40 3.12 10.76 10.61
N ILE A 41 2.08 10.93 9.81
CA ILE A 41 1.90 12.08 8.94
C ILE A 41 0.45 12.56 9.04
N ASP A 42 0.24 13.88 9.03
CA ASP A 42 -1.09 14.49 8.96
C ASP A 42 -1.38 15.02 7.57
N PHE A 43 -2.56 14.70 7.06
CA PHE A 43 -3.07 15.17 5.77
C PHE A 43 -4.39 15.92 5.94
N VAL A 44 -4.54 17.02 5.21
CA VAL A 44 -5.83 17.70 5.07
C VAL A 44 -6.51 17.31 3.77
N GLY A 45 -7.84 17.46 3.73
CA GLY A 45 -8.60 17.34 2.52
C GLY A 45 -8.33 18.50 1.55
N TYR A 46 -8.30 18.21 0.24
CA TYR A 46 -8.12 19.21 -0.81
C TYR A 46 -8.98 18.84 -2.02
N ASN A 47 -9.54 19.83 -2.71
CA ASN A 47 -10.43 19.61 -3.87
C ASN A 47 -9.85 20.12 -5.20
N GLY A 48 -8.57 20.48 -5.22
CA GLY A 48 -7.89 21.07 -6.37
C GLY A 48 -7.85 22.60 -6.35
N SER A 49 -8.58 23.25 -5.43
CA SER A 49 -8.59 24.71 -5.28
C SER A 49 -8.44 25.19 -3.84
N SER A 50 -8.95 24.43 -2.87
CA SER A 50 -8.94 24.81 -1.44
C SER A 50 -8.92 23.57 -0.54
N VAL A 51 -8.53 23.78 0.72
CA VAL A 51 -8.69 22.80 1.78
C VAL A 51 -10.19 22.60 2.05
N ILE A 52 -10.58 21.35 2.24
CA ILE A 52 -11.95 20.93 2.55
C ILE A 52 -11.98 20.07 3.81
N THR A 53 -13.10 20.09 4.52
CA THR A 53 -13.34 19.26 5.71
C THR A 53 -14.05 17.96 5.36
N ASN A 54 -13.92 16.94 6.21
CA ASN A 54 -14.52 15.62 6.02
C ASN A 54 -14.17 15.01 4.66
N ALA A 55 -12.94 15.23 4.20
CA ALA A 55 -12.48 14.69 2.92
C ALA A 55 -12.42 13.16 2.96
N PRO A 56 -12.89 12.48 1.90
CA PRO A 56 -12.95 11.03 1.88
C PRO A 56 -11.56 10.40 1.74
N LEU A 57 -11.34 9.28 2.45
CA LEU A 57 -10.23 8.37 2.28
C LEU A 57 -10.76 7.04 1.72
N TYR A 58 -10.15 6.58 0.64
CA TYR A 58 -10.51 5.32 -0.01
C TYR A 58 -9.50 4.23 0.35
N ALA A 59 -9.97 3.01 0.58
CA ALA A 59 -9.12 1.90 1.01
C ALA A 59 -7.98 1.66 0.00
N PRO A 60 -6.71 1.78 0.43
CA PRO A 60 -5.51 1.59 -0.40
C PRO A 60 -5.43 0.25 -1.12
N CYS A 61 -5.95 -0.77 -0.49
CA CYS A 61 -6.09 -2.15 -0.90
C CYS A 61 -7.26 -2.74 -0.12
N LYS A 62 -7.59 -4.01 -0.30
CA LYS A 62 -8.58 -4.65 0.56
C LYS A 62 -8.10 -4.68 2.01
N LEU A 63 -8.82 -4.00 2.89
CA LEU A 63 -8.49 -3.80 4.30
C LEU A 63 -9.49 -4.49 5.23
N ARG A 64 -9.04 -4.87 6.42
CA ARG A 64 -9.89 -5.36 7.52
C ARG A 64 -9.61 -4.60 8.80
N ILE A 65 -10.65 -4.13 9.49
CA ILE A 65 -10.52 -3.49 10.80
C ILE A 65 -10.08 -4.52 11.82
N ARG A 66 -8.94 -4.26 12.47
CA ARG A 66 -8.37 -5.10 13.51
C ARG A 66 -8.41 -4.45 14.88
N GLY A 67 -8.36 -3.14 14.94
CA GLY A 67 -8.35 -2.38 16.19
C GLY A 67 -9.12 -1.08 16.07
N ILE A 68 -9.68 -0.62 17.19
CA ILE A 68 -10.42 0.61 17.33
C ILE A 68 -9.85 1.35 18.53
N ALA A 69 -9.51 2.62 18.36
CA ALA A 69 -9.04 3.46 19.45
C ALA A 69 -10.20 3.82 20.40
N THR A 70 -9.90 3.91 21.70
CA THR A 70 -10.89 4.24 22.76
C THR A 70 -10.66 5.62 23.37
N ASP A 71 -9.77 6.42 22.77
CA ASP A 71 -9.35 7.75 23.25
C ASP A 71 -10.21 8.91 22.69
N GLY A 72 -11.30 8.58 21.97
CA GLY A 72 -12.18 9.56 21.34
C GLY A 72 -11.70 10.05 19.98
N SER A 73 -10.57 9.60 19.47
CA SER A 73 -10.08 9.97 18.14
C SER A 73 -10.80 9.25 16.99
N ASN A 74 -11.68 8.29 17.30
CA ASN A 74 -12.27 7.36 16.34
C ASN A 74 -11.23 6.65 15.47
N GLY A 75 -10.02 6.43 16.01
CA GLY A 75 -8.92 5.81 15.30
C GLY A 75 -9.18 4.35 14.97
N LEU A 76 -8.71 3.94 13.79
CA LEU A 76 -8.77 2.56 13.33
C LEU A 76 -7.35 2.04 13.07
N ILE A 77 -7.14 0.75 13.36
CA ILE A 77 -6.01 -0.02 12.90
C ILE A 77 -6.54 -1.09 11.97
N LEU A 78 -6.03 -1.09 10.73
CA LEU A 78 -6.47 -2.00 9.68
C LEU A 78 -5.26 -2.76 9.13
N ASP A 79 -5.45 -4.04 8.82
CA ASP A 79 -4.47 -4.82 8.06
C ASP A 79 -5.02 -5.10 6.65
N SER A 80 -4.14 -5.18 5.65
CA SER A 80 -4.53 -5.72 4.36
C SER A 80 -4.95 -7.19 4.51
N VAL A 81 -5.98 -7.60 3.78
CA VAL A 81 -6.48 -8.98 3.81
C VAL A 81 -5.48 -9.91 3.10
N ASP A 82 -4.87 -9.43 2.03
CA ASP A 82 -3.86 -10.13 1.25
C ASP A 82 -2.54 -9.35 1.22
N LYS A 83 -1.48 -10.01 0.74
CA LYS A 83 -0.22 -9.34 0.39
C LYS A 83 -0.42 -8.45 -0.81
N VAL A 84 0.16 -7.25 -0.76
CA VAL A 84 0.05 -6.20 -1.77
C VAL A 84 1.43 -5.71 -2.22
N HIS A 85 1.51 -5.14 -3.41
CA HIS A 85 2.75 -4.50 -3.87
C HIS A 85 2.97 -3.18 -3.14
N LEU A 86 4.18 -3.00 -2.60
CA LEU A 86 4.61 -1.78 -1.89
C LEU A 86 5.68 -1.03 -2.70
N PRO A 87 5.79 0.31 -2.56
CA PRO A 87 6.80 1.12 -3.26
C PRO A 87 8.25 0.70 -2.99
N ASN A 88 8.55 0.13 -1.82
CA ASN A 88 9.89 -0.39 -1.50
C ASN A 88 10.26 -1.66 -2.28
N GLY A 89 9.40 -2.11 -3.21
CA GLY A 89 9.63 -3.27 -4.08
C GLY A 89 9.24 -4.61 -3.47
N THR A 90 8.65 -4.64 -2.28
CA THR A 90 8.21 -5.88 -1.62
C THR A 90 6.76 -6.23 -1.97
N LEU A 91 6.43 -7.52 -1.88
CA LEU A 91 5.07 -8.05 -1.86
C LEU A 91 4.79 -8.53 -0.45
N ASP A 92 4.07 -7.73 0.34
CA ASP A 92 3.83 -8.03 1.75
C ASP A 92 2.50 -7.49 2.24
N TYR A 93 2.10 -7.87 3.46
CA TYR A 93 0.97 -7.23 4.13
C TYR A 93 1.32 -5.80 4.52
N ILE A 94 0.29 -4.97 4.71
CA ILE A 94 0.40 -3.61 5.21
C ILE A 94 -0.55 -3.43 6.39
N THR A 95 -0.06 -2.76 7.45
CA THR A 95 -0.90 -2.23 8.54
C THR A 95 -1.07 -0.74 8.35
N ILE A 96 -2.28 -0.24 8.52
CA ILE A 96 -2.59 1.20 8.44
C ILE A 96 -3.28 1.62 9.72
N GLY A 97 -2.78 2.67 10.36
CA GLY A 97 -3.47 3.39 11.42
C GLY A 97 -4.00 4.72 10.89
N VAL A 98 -5.24 5.06 11.24
CA VAL A 98 -5.87 6.36 10.92
C VAL A 98 -6.58 6.92 12.12
N GLY A 99 -6.65 8.25 12.24
CA GLY A 99 -7.33 8.95 13.33
C GLY A 99 -8.09 10.19 12.89
N HIS A 100 -9.00 10.65 13.75
CA HIS A 100 -9.70 11.93 13.74
C HIS A 100 -10.99 12.03 12.91
N SER A 101 -11.43 10.99 12.18
CA SER A 101 -12.73 11.04 11.51
C SER A 101 -13.87 11.25 12.50
N ASN A 102 -14.81 12.14 12.17
CA ASN A 102 -15.99 12.37 13.00
C ASN A 102 -17.00 11.20 12.90
N ASN A 103 -17.10 10.59 11.73
CA ASN A 103 -18.05 9.49 11.44
C ASN A 103 -17.42 8.48 10.47
N PRO A 104 -16.55 7.58 10.94
CA PRO A 104 -16.03 6.51 10.08
C PRO A 104 -17.18 5.64 9.54
N PRO A 105 -17.14 5.16 8.28
CA PRO A 105 -18.19 4.31 7.70
C PRO A 105 -18.44 3.03 8.50
N SER A 106 -17.43 2.48 9.17
CA SER A 106 -17.58 1.36 10.09
C SER A 106 -16.63 1.49 11.28
N MET A 107 -17.11 1.07 12.44
CA MET A 107 -16.33 0.88 13.69
C MET A 107 -16.51 -0.57 14.20
N THR A 108 -16.55 -1.54 13.28
CA THR A 108 -16.78 -2.95 13.64
C THR A 108 -15.51 -3.76 13.38
N ILE A 109 -14.95 -4.39 14.42
CA ILE A 109 -13.81 -5.31 14.27
C ILE A 109 -14.17 -6.43 13.30
N GLY A 110 -13.27 -6.71 12.34
CA GLY A 110 -13.47 -7.70 11.30
C GLY A 110 -14.19 -7.19 10.05
N HIS A 111 -14.76 -5.98 10.08
CA HIS A 111 -15.32 -5.37 8.86
C HIS A 111 -14.25 -5.19 7.79
N GLU A 112 -14.58 -5.51 6.54
CA GLU A 112 -13.68 -5.40 5.39
C GLU A 112 -14.14 -4.29 4.46
N PHE A 113 -13.17 -3.61 3.86
CA PHE A 113 -13.36 -2.63 2.79
C PHE A 113 -12.62 -3.12 1.55
N GLU A 114 -13.26 -3.11 0.40
CA GLU A 114 -12.61 -3.39 -0.88
C GLU A 114 -11.72 -2.22 -1.31
N GLN A 115 -10.69 -2.48 -2.11
CA GLN A 115 -9.83 -1.42 -2.65
C GLN A 115 -10.68 -0.34 -3.35
N GLY A 116 -10.46 0.93 -3.00
CA GLY A 116 -11.21 2.08 -3.53
C GLY A 116 -12.55 2.33 -2.86
N GLU A 117 -12.95 1.54 -1.88
CA GLU A 117 -14.13 1.81 -1.04
C GLU A 117 -13.85 2.90 -0.01
N LEU A 118 -14.84 3.74 0.29
CA LEU A 118 -14.75 4.74 1.34
C LEU A 118 -14.59 4.03 2.69
N PHE A 119 -13.44 4.20 3.36
CA PHE A 119 -13.19 3.56 4.66
C PHE A 119 -13.00 4.55 5.80
N TYR A 120 -12.67 5.81 5.49
CA TYR A 120 -12.42 6.84 6.50
C TYR A 120 -12.65 8.24 5.91
N THR A 121 -12.59 9.29 6.77
CA THR A 121 -12.62 10.70 6.36
C THR A 121 -11.62 11.50 7.19
N THR A 122 -11.20 12.66 6.73
CA THR A 122 -10.62 13.66 7.62
C THR A 122 -11.67 14.12 8.64
N GLY A 123 -11.25 14.71 9.74
CA GLY A 123 -12.18 15.15 10.78
C GLY A 123 -11.49 15.84 11.94
N THR A 124 -12.24 15.98 13.05
CA THR A 124 -11.83 16.71 14.26
C THR A 124 -12.08 15.91 15.55
N ALA A 125 -12.27 14.59 15.45
CA ALA A 125 -12.47 13.74 16.63
C ALA A 125 -11.17 13.62 17.45
N GLY A 126 -11.28 13.72 18.77
CA GLY A 126 -10.15 13.67 19.69
C GLY A 126 -9.43 15.00 19.87
N TYR A 127 -8.13 14.93 20.23
CA TYR A 127 -7.31 16.12 20.49
C TYR A 127 -6.64 16.61 19.20
N VAL A 128 -7.23 17.62 18.56
CA VAL A 128 -6.79 18.18 17.27
C VAL A 128 -6.95 19.70 17.22
N THR A 129 -6.21 20.36 16.33
CA THR A 129 -6.30 21.82 16.11
C THR A 129 -7.13 22.20 14.88
N GLY A 130 -7.52 21.23 14.04
CA GLY A 130 -8.31 21.44 12.82
C GLY A 130 -8.62 20.12 12.12
N ASP A 131 -9.43 20.19 11.06
CA ASP A 131 -9.81 19.02 10.27
C ASP A 131 -8.61 18.43 9.52
N HIS A 132 -8.27 17.19 9.83
CA HIS A 132 -7.21 16.44 9.16
C HIS A 132 -7.41 14.93 9.38
N VAL A 133 -6.58 14.12 8.77
CA VAL A 133 -6.39 12.71 9.11
C VAL A 133 -4.97 12.48 9.57
N HIS A 134 -4.80 11.84 10.72
CA HIS A 134 -3.54 11.30 11.19
C HIS A 134 -3.36 9.91 10.62
N VAL A 135 -2.21 9.63 9.98
CA VAL A 135 -1.97 8.34 9.32
C VAL A 135 -0.61 7.80 9.70
N CYS A 136 -0.54 6.51 9.99
CA CYS A 136 0.69 5.74 10.08
C CYS A 136 0.60 4.46 9.26
N VAL A 137 1.74 3.99 8.75
CA VAL A 137 1.84 2.82 7.89
C VAL A 137 2.90 1.87 8.43
N GLY A 138 2.61 0.57 8.41
CA GLY A 138 3.54 -0.49 8.79
C GLY A 138 3.62 -1.59 7.75
N GLN A 139 4.79 -2.19 7.56
CA GLN A 139 4.97 -3.37 6.72
C GLN A 139 4.73 -4.64 7.52
N GLY A 140 4.00 -5.59 6.94
CA GLY A 140 3.51 -6.79 7.62
C GLY A 140 2.17 -6.56 8.30
N ALA A 141 1.42 -7.63 8.54
CA ALA A 141 0.18 -7.61 9.31
C ALA A 141 0.45 -7.60 10.81
N GLY A 142 -0.54 -7.17 11.60
CA GLY A 142 -0.50 -7.28 13.06
C GLY A 142 0.30 -6.18 13.77
N GLY A 143 0.65 -5.10 13.10
CA GLY A 143 1.25 -3.93 13.73
C GLY A 143 0.37 -3.40 14.88
N ILE A 144 0.94 -3.10 16.04
CA ILE A 144 0.24 -2.53 17.19
C ILE A 144 0.76 -1.11 17.45
N LEU A 145 -0.08 -0.26 18.01
CA LEU A 145 0.38 1.04 18.50
C LEU A 145 1.26 0.84 19.74
N ILE A 146 2.45 1.41 19.69
CA ILE A 146 3.39 1.45 20.82
C ILE A 146 3.77 2.90 21.09
N GLN A 147 3.96 3.23 22.36
CA GLN A 147 4.47 4.53 22.77
C GLN A 147 5.97 4.60 22.53
N ARG A 148 6.40 5.64 21.82
CA ARG A 148 7.83 5.91 21.56
C ARG A 148 8.45 6.66 22.74
N PRO A 149 9.79 6.74 22.84
CA PRO A 149 10.46 7.51 23.90
C PRO A 149 10.06 9.00 23.94
N SER A 150 9.57 9.55 22.84
CA SER A 150 9.02 10.91 22.77
C SER A 150 7.67 11.07 23.50
N GLY A 151 7.02 9.97 23.88
CA GLY A 151 5.65 9.95 24.40
C GLY A 151 4.55 9.77 23.33
N ASN A 152 4.89 9.92 22.05
CA ASN A 152 3.95 9.78 20.93
C ASN A 152 3.76 8.30 20.57
N TRP A 153 2.60 8.00 19.97
CA TRP A 153 2.22 6.65 19.56
C TRP A 153 2.53 6.42 18.09
N ASP A 154 2.98 5.21 17.74
CA ASP A 154 3.27 4.82 16.37
C ASP A 154 3.17 3.30 16.21
N LEU A 155 3.04 2.80 14.98
CA LEU A 155 3.01 1.36 14.71
C LEU A 155 4.35 0.70 15.05
N SER A 156 4.29 -0.49 15.65
CA SER A 156 5.48 -1.29 16.01
C SER A 156 6.29 -1.72 14.79
N ASN A 157 5.61 -1.95 13.65
CA ASN A 157 6.15 -2.37 12.35
C ASN A 157 6.21 -1.22 11.33
N ARG A 158 6.31 0.02 11.80
CA ARG A 158 6.27 1.23 10.98
C ARG A 158 7.28 1.21 9.83
N ILE A 159 6.86 1.78 8.71
CA ILE A 159 7.70 2.16 7.56
C ILE A 159 7.36 3.59 7.15
N HIS A 160 8.22 4.23 6.36
CA HIS A 160 7.88 5.50 5.74
C HIS A 160 6.68 5.35 4.81
N MET A 161 5.80 6.35 4.79
CA MET A 161 4.57 6.26 4.00
C MET A 161 4.85 6.13 2.50
N TRP A 162 5.89 6.80 1.97
CA TRP A 162 6.33 6.67 0.56
C TRP A 162 6.97 5.32 0.23
N ASP A 163 7.30 4.49 1.23
CA ASP A 163 7.70 3.09 1.07
C ASP A 163 6.51 2.14 1.17
N GLY A 164 5.36 2.60 1.68
CA GLY A 164 4.15 1.82 1.88
C GLY A 164 3.03 2.05 0.87
N LEU A 165 2.93 3.27 0.30
CA LEU A 165 1.79 3.66 -0.55
C LEU A 165 2.25 4.35 -1.84
N PHE A 166 1.78 3.83 -3.00
CA PHE A 166 1.99 4.46 -4.30
C PHE A 166 1.03 5.63 -4.53
N VAL A 167 1.49 6.67 -5.23
CA VAL A 167 0.70 7.89 -5.52
C VAL A 167 0.10 7.92 -6.92
N ASN A 168 -0.28 6.77 -7.46
CA ASN A 168 -0.95 6.70 -8.76
C ASN A 168 -2.26 7.50 -8.74
N ASP A 169 -2.43 8.38 -9.73
CA ASP A 169 -3.60 9.27 -9.88
C ASP A 169 -3.85 10.16 -8.65
N THR A 170 -2.82 10.39 -7.83
CA THR A 170 -2.82 11.34 -6.73
C THR A 170 -1.99 12.56 -7.11
N VAL A 171 -2.58 13.75 -6.98
CA VAL A 171 -1.89 15.02 -7.22
C VAL A 171 -1.17 15.43 -5.93
N ILE A 172 0.15 15.61 -6.01
CA ILE A 172 0.94 16.06 -4.85
C ILE A 172 0.88 17.58 -4.79
N ILE A 173 0.25 18.11 -3.74
CA ILE A 173 0.19 19.54 -3.42
C ILE A 173 1.35 19.93 -2.52
N GLN A 174 1.56 19.17 -1.44
CA GLN A 174 2.66 19.31 -0.51
C GLN A 174 3.08 17.93 0.00
N GLY A 175 4.27 17.48 -0.40
CA GLY A 175 4.82 16.16 -0.06
C GLY A 175 6.19 16.21 0.61
N TYR A 176 6.64 17.39 1.06
CA TYR A 176 7.92 17.67 1.76
C TYR A 176 9.17 17.12 1.05
N GLY A 177 9.09 16.87 -0.27
CA GLY A 177 10.23 16.38 -1.07
C GLY A 177 10.56 14.90 -0.88
N HIS A 178 9.70 14.13 -0.24
CA HIS A 178 9.87 12.68 -0.11
C HIS A 178 9.76 11.95 -1.44
N ASP A 179 10.35 10.75 -1.53
CA ASP A 179 10.41 9.92 -2.74
C ASP A 179 9.06 9.19 -3.01
N TRP A 180 8.01 9.97 -3.28
CA TRP A 180 6.69 9.44 -3.62
C TRP A 180 6.72 8.74 -4.99
N ARG A 181 6.36 7.46 -5.03
CA ARG A 181 6.48 6.61 -6.22
C ARG A 181 5.12 6.28 -6.83
N THR A 182 5.10 6.13 -8.15
CA THR A 182 3.98 5.57 -8.89
C THR A 182 4.27 4.12 -9.25
N TRP A 183 3.23 3.28 -9.20
CA TRP A 183 3.33 1.92 -9.70
C TRP A 183 3.44 1.91 -11.21
N ASN A 184 4.51 1.33 -11.71
CA ASN A 184 4.66 0.99 -13.12
C ASN A 184 4.61 -0.53 -13.24
N GLN A 185 3.61 -1.03 -13.97
CA GLN A 185 3.46 -2.46 -14.20
C GLN A 185 4.79 -3.05 -14.71
N PRO A 186 5.42 -4.00 -14.02
CA PRO A 186 6.63 -4.64 -14.52
C PRO A 186 6.42 -5.23 -15.92
N PRO A 187 7.44 -5.24 -16.80
CA PRO A 187 7.31 -5.86 -18.12
C PRO A 187 6.91 -7.34 -17.96
N ALA A 188 6.11 -7.85 -18.91
CA ALA A 188 5.79 -9.26 -18.91
C ALA A 188 7.09 -10.09 -18.89
N PRO A 189 7.19 -11.15 -18.08
CA PRO A 189 8.32 -12.05 -18.17
C PRO A 189 8.44 -12.50 -19.64
N PRO A 190 9.67 -12.61 -20.18
CA PRO A 190 9.85 -13.06 -21.56
C PRO A 190 9.11 -14.39 -21.74
N THR A 191 8.24 -14.43 -22.74
CA THR A 191 7.54 -15.67 -23.08
C THR A 191 8.62 -16.73 -23.28
N ARG A 192 8.67 -17.73 -22.41
CA ARG A 192 9.54 -18.87 -22.66
C ARG A 192 9.08 -19.46 -23.97
N VAL A 193 9.80 -19.13 -25.04
CA VAL A 193 9.66 -19.87 -26.31
C VAL A 193 9.90 -21.30 -25.91
N ALA A 194 8.85 -22.11 -25.94
CA ALA A 194 9.01 -23.55 -25.71
C ALA A 194 10.11 -23.98 -26.68
N LYS A 195 11.26 -24.41 -26.13
CA LYS A 195 12.29 -25.01 -26.99
C LYS A 195 11.55 -26.09 -27.70
N SER A 196 11.28 -25.90 -29.03
CA SER A 196 10.72 -26.94 -29.84
C SER A 196 11.62 -28.14 -29.60
N LYS A 197 11.05 -29.22 -29.09
CA LYS A 197 11.76 -30.48 -29.05
C LYS A 197 11.99 -30.79 -30.52
N PHE A 198 13.17 -30.37 -31.05
CA PHE A 198 13.62 -30.90 -32.31
C PHE A 198 13.59 -32.41 -32.13
N PRO A 199 12.80 -33.14 -32.91
CA PRO A 199 12.91 -34.58 -32.88
C PRO A 199 14.34 -34.85 -33.32
N PHE A 200 15.19 -35.36 -32.41
CA PHE A 200 16.46 -35.92 -32.76
C PHE A 200 16.14 -37.10 -33.69
N VAL A 201 16.21 -36.84 -34.98
CA VAL A 201 16.27 -37.92 -35.96
C VAL A 201 17.63 -38.57 -35.77
N ILE A 202 17.64 -39.63 -34.98
CA ILE A 202 18.83 -40.51 -34.93
C ILE A 202 18.91 -41.16 -36.28
N ALA A 203 19.75 -40.59 -37.16
CA ALA A 203 20.16 -41.27 -38.38
C ALA A 203 20.86 -42.56 -37.97
N LYS A 204 20.15 -43.68 -38.06
CA LYS A 204 20.79 -45.00 -37.94
C LYS A 204 21.76 -45.13 -39.11
N HIS A 205 23.04 -44.85 -38.88
CA HIS A 205 24.09 -45.24 -39.79
C HIS A 205 24.10 -46.76 -39.85
N HIS A 206 23.53 -47.32 -40.94
CA HIS A 206 23.78 -48.70 -41.33
C HIS A 206 25.22 -48.80 -41.74
N TRP A 207 26.04 -49.36 -40.86
CA TRP A 207 27.36 -49.87 -41.22
C TRP A 207 27.20 -51.11 -42.10
N TRP A 208 27.39 -50.99 -43.42
CA TRP A 208 27.57 -52.10 -44.31
C TRP A 208 28.95 -52.69 -44.06
N ARG A 209 28.98 -53.85 -43.44
CA ARG A 209 30.17 -54.68 -43.44
C ARG A 209 30.35 -55.25 -44.86
N THR A 210 31.29 -54.74 -45.62
CA THR A 210 31.83 -55.38 -46.76
C THR A 210 32.73 -56.53 -46.26
N LYS A 211 32.27 -57.75 -46.45
CA LYS A 211 33.13 -58.90 -46.34
C LYS A 211 34.07 -58.90 -47.54
N ASN A 212 35.37 -58.73 -47.32
CA ASN A 212 36.36 -59.06 -48.30
C ASN A 212 36.45 -60.59 -48.47
N LEU A 213 36.03 -61.02 -49.61
CA LEU A 213 36.45 -62.26 -50.18
C LEU A 213 37.75 -61.99 -50.89
N TYR A 214 38.84 -62.66 -50.45
CA TYR A 214 39.93 -63.13 -51.32
C TYR A 214 40.79 -64.08 -50.54
N SER A 215 40.87 -65.34 -51.12
CA SER A 215 41.83 -66.44 -51.13
C SER A 215 42.39 -66.95 -49.80
#